data_f728343d6e134ae48679cb0f8a5c2243
#
_entry.id   f728343d6e134ae48679cb0f8a5c2243
#
_cell.length_a   1.000
_cell.length_b   1.000
_cell.length_c   1.000
_cell.angle_alpha   90.00
_cell.angle_beta   90.00
_cell.angle_gamma   90.00
#
_symmetry.space_group_name_H-M   'P 1'
#
loop_
_entity.id
_entity.type
_entity.pdbx_description
1 polymer ?
#
loop_
_entity_poly.entity_id
_entity_poly.type
_entity_poly.pdbx_seq_one_letter_code
_entity_poly.pdbx_strand_id
1 'polypeptide(L)'
;MRIPRTLLALRLFVPGALVTVLALVGCTQSPAEHDDRLTKAAGLARVSILCPKDLWEETKPTGGINEVKATVSKVSTGPRADRGLVRVSMTGTNLVAYLKELDSNAHPSSWNGEKKNTAASRRVYDAIAPEIDRIKAATSPEDPAPEIVIDDTIPEQG
;
A
#
# COMPACT_ATOMS: atom_id res chain seq x y z
N MET A 1 42.42 -65.36 30.03
CA MET A 1 42.80 -64.38 29.01
C MET A 1 41.52 -63.90 28.29
N ARG A 2 41.03 -62.70 28.62
CA ARG A 2 39.71 -62.19 28.13
C ARG A 2 39.96 -61.00 27.21
N ILE A 3 39.44 -61.07 25.99
CA ILE A 3 39.52 -60.03 25.00
C ILE A 3 38.20 -59.23 25.01
N PRO A 4 38.22 -57.91 25.23
CA PRO A 4 37.00 -57.14 25.10
C PRO A 4 36.70 -56.73 23.65
N ARG A 5 35.49 -57.00 23.23
CA ARG A 5 34.92 -56.57 21.92
C ARG A 5 34.51 -55.13 22.02
N THR A 6 35.19 -54.24 21.30
CA THR A 6 34.79 -52.83 21.09
C THR A 6 33.77 -52.76 19.97
N LEU A 7 32.54 -52.38 20.32
CA LEU A 7 31.47 -52.09 19.34
C LEU A 7 31.68 -50.68 18.77
N LEU A 8 31.99 -50.63 17.49
CA LEU A 8 32.11 -49.40 16.74
C LEU A 8 30.69 -48.95 16.29
N ALA A 9 30.15 -47.93 16.93
CA ALA A 9 28.87 -47.36 16.54
C ALA A 9 29.07 -46.38 15.37
N LEU A 10 28.67 -46.82 14.20
CA LEU A 10 28.63 -46.00 12.96
C LEU A 10 27.44 -45.04 13.04
N ARG A 11 27.70 -43.77 13.32
CA ARG A 11 26.69 -42.70 13.26
C ARG A 11 26.54 -42.28 11.80
N LEU A 12 25.43 -42.65 11.19
CA LEU A 12 24.96 -42.08 9.91
C LEU A 12 24.53 -40.65 10.15
N PHE A 13 25.30 -39.70 9.68
CA PHE A 13 24.89 -38.32 9.51
C PHE A 13 24.04 -38.24 8.22
N VAL A 14 22.75 -38.00 8.37
CA VAL A 14 21.85 -37.63 7.26
C VAL A 14 21.91 -36.11 7.16
N PRO A 15 22.46 -35.53 6.09
CA PRO A 15 22.32 -34.10 5.87
C PRO A 15 20.88 -33.83 5.42
N GLY A 16 20.09 -33.26 6.33
CA GLY A 16 18.77 -32.74 6.00
C GLY A 16 18.90 -31.58 5.02
N ALA A 17 18.59 -31.83 3.76
CA ALA A 17 18.43 -30.78 2.76
C ALA A 17 17.19 -29.96 3.14
N LEU A 18 17.41 -28.77 3.71
CA LEU A 18 16.39 -27.77 3.97
C LEU A 18 15.99 -27.18 2.60
N VAL A 19 14.98 -27.75 1.98
CA VAL A 19 14.37 -27.18 0.77
C VAL A 19 13.56 -25.96 1.22
N THR A 20 14.18 -24.78 1.13
CA THR A 20 13.49 -23.50 1.29
C THR A 20 12.63 -23.29 0.05
N VAL A 21 11.36 -23.68 0.13
CA VAL A 21 10.35 -23.32 -0.87
C VAL A 21 10.11 -21.83 -0.73
N LEU A 22 10.80 -21.01 -1.53
CA LEU A 22 10.41 -19.64 -1.77
C LEU A 22 9.06 -19.69 -2.50
N ALA A 23 7.98 -19.55 -1.76
CA ALA A 23 6.68 -19.27 -2.32
C ALA A 23 6.75 -17.90 -3.00
N LEU A 24 6.97 -17.91 -4.33
CA LEU A 24 6.66 -16.80 -5.21
C LEU A 24 5.14 -16.66 -5.23
N VAL A 25 4.57 -16.11 -4.15
CA VAL A 25 3.17 -15.69 -4.15
C VAL A 25 3.11 -14.54 -5.14
N GLY A 26 2.60 -14.84 -6.32
CA GLY A 26 2.43 -13.85 -7.38
C GLY A 26 1.58 -12.68 -6.87
N CYS A 27 2.03 -11.48 -7.16
CA CYS A 27 1.44 -10.20 -6.77
C CYS A 27 0.06 -9.91 -7.43
N THR A 28 -0.81 -10.89 -7.53
CA THR A 28 -2.12 -10.81 -8.20
C THR A 28 -3.31 -10.82 -7.24
N GLN A 29 -3.06 -10.90 -5.93
CA GLN A 29 -4.12 -10.88 -4.92
C GLN A 29 -4.00 -9.62 -4.07
N SER A 30 -5.17 -9.10 -3.66
CA SER A 30 -5.24 -8.01 -2.68
C SER A 30 -4.52 -8.41 -1.39
N PRO A 31 -3.83 -7.46 -0.72
CA PRO A 31 -3.23 -7.71 0.59
C PRO A 31 -4.26 -8.23 1.59
N ALA A 32 -3.86 -9.12 2.50
CA ALA A 32 -4.76 -9.70 3.51
C ALA A 32 -5.43 -8.63 4.39
N GLU A 33 -4.75 -7.51 4.62
CA GLU A 33 -5.22 -6.38 5.43
C GLU A 33 -6.12 -5.40 4.66
N HIS A 34 -6.42 -5.66 3.38
CA HIS A 34 -7.18 -4.71 2.55
C HIS A 34 -8.54 -4.35 3.15
N ASP A 35 -9.33 -5.34 3.57
CA ASP A 35 -10.66 -5.13 4.14
C ASP A 35 -10.61 -4.35 5.47
N ASP A 36 -9.62 -4.60 6.30
CA ASP A 36 -9.39 -3.83 7.53
C ASP A 36 -9.07 -2.36 7.23
N ARG A 37 -8.26 -2.12 6.19
CA ARG A 37 -7.95 -0.76 5.72
C ARG A 37 -9.18 -0.04 5.19
N LEU A 38 -10.05 -0.73 4.45
CA LEU A 38 -11.32 -0.14 4.00
C LEU A 38 -12.20 0.25 5.20
N THR A 39 -12.27 -0.60 6.23
CA THR A 39 -13.03 -0.32 7.45
C THR A 39 -12.49 0.89 8.19
N LYS A 40 -11.17 0.99 8.37
CA LYS A 40 -10.52 2.15 9.00
C LYS A 40 -10.72 3.43 8.17
N ALA A 41 -10.55 3.34 6.85
CA ALA A 41 -10.76 4.47 5.95
C ALA A 41 -12.20 4.99 6.03
N ALA A 42 -13.20 4.11 6.09
CA ALA A 42 -14.61 4.50 6.23
C ALA A 42 -14.89 5.30 7.51
N GLY A 43 -14.13 5.06 8.58
CA GLY A 43 -14.24 5.78 9.85
C GLY A 43 -13.64 7.19 9.84
N LEU A 44 -12.99 7.63 8.76
CA LEU A 44 -12.40 8.97 8.67
C LEU A 44 -13.43 9.99 8.21
N ALA A 45 -13.58 11.11 8.94
CA ALA A 45 -14.39 12.23 8.49
C ALA A 45 -13.77 12.85 7.22
N ARG A 46 -12.47 13.07 7.22
CA ARG A 46 -11.69 13.61 6.10
C ARG A 46 -10.27 13.06 6.11
N VAL A 47 -9.64 13.09 4.93
CA VAL A 47 -8.23 12.76 4.71
C VAL A 47 -7.69 13.66 3.61
N SER A 48 -6.40 13.96 3.66
CA SER A 48 -5.70 14.69 2.62
C SER A 48 -4.50 13.86 2.13
N ILE A 49 -4.34 13.77 0.81
CA ILE A 49 -3.19 13.13 0.18
C ILE A 49 -2.41 14.23 -0.57
N LEU A 50 -1.13 14.39 -0.22
CA LEU A 50 -0.19 15.20 -0.98
C LEU A 50 0.57 14.30 -1.93
N CYS A 51 0.44 14.55 -3.22
CA CYS A 51 1.12 13.74 -4.25
C CYS A 51 1.46 14.58 -5.49
N PRO A 52 2.37 14.11 -6.36
CA PRO A 52 2.57 14.69 -7.68
C PRO A 52 1.25 14.75 -8.45
N LYS A 53 1.05 15.84 -9.17
CA LYS A 53 -0.21 16.07 -9.92
C LYS A 53 -0.45 14.99 -10.97
N ASP A 54 0.58 14.61 -11.69
CA ASP A 54 0.53 13.56 -12.71
C ASP A 54 0.17 12.20 -12.12
N LEU A 55 0.71 11.84 -10.95
CA LEU A 55 0.35 10.63 -10.24
C LEU A 55 -1.12 10.58 -9.86
N TRP A 56 -1.69 11.71 -9.40
CA TRP A 56 -3.12 11.81 -9.15
C TRP A 56 -3.95 11.65 -10.43
N GLU A 57 -3.57 12.36 -11.49
CA GLU A 57 -4.28 12.30 -12.77
C GLU A 57 -4.27 10.89 -13.39
N GLU A 58 -3.19 10.13 -13.19
CA GLU A 58 -3.05 8.77 -13.66
C GLU A 58 -3.89 7.76 -12.86
N THR A 59 -4.03 7.98 -11.54
CA THR A 59 -4.65 7.00 -10.63
C THR A 59 -6.07 7.35 -10.21
N LYS A 60 -6.53 8.59 -10.43
CA LYS A 60 -7.89 8.99 -10.08
C LYS A 60 -8.91 8.17 -10.89
N PRO A 61 -10.00 7.69 -10.25
CA PRO A 61 -11.08 7.02 -10.99
C PRO A 61 -11.72 7.96 -12.01
N THR A 62 -11.83 7.50 -13.23
CA THR A 62 -12.44 8.27 -14.33
C THR A 62 -13.79 7.68 -14.68
N GLY A 63 -14.83 8.18 -14.01
CA GLY A 63 -16.23 7.84 -14.31
C GLY A 63 -16.71 6.49 -13.80
N GLY A 64 -18.02 6.31 -13.75
CA GLY A 64 -18.68 5.07 -13.37
C GLY A 64 -19.22 5.06 -11.93
N ILE A 65 -19.58 3.87 -11.44
CA ILE A 65 -20.23 3.65 -10.15
C ILE A 65 -19.30 4.03 -8.96
N ASN A 66 -17.99 4.10 -9.20
CA ASN A 66 -16.97 4.39 -8.21
C ASN A 66 -16.40 5.82 -8.35
N GLU A 67 -17.21 6.80 -8.76
CA GLU A 67 -16.75 8.19 -8.82
C GLU A 67 -16.25 8.65 -7.45
N VAL A 68 -14.96 9.01 -7.38
CA VAL A 68 -14.35 9.57 -6.17
C VAL A 68 -14.48 11.08 -6.19
N LYS A 69 -15.25 11.60 -5.24
CA LYS A 69 -15.37 13.06 -5.04
C LYS A 69 -14.22 13.56 -4.20
N ALA A 70 -13.34 14.34 -4.80
CA ALA A 70 -12.20 14.93 -4.14
C ALA A 70 -12.05 16.40 -4.52
N THR A 71 -11.56 17.20 -3.57
CA THR A 71 -11.12 18.57 -3.82
C THR A 71 -9.63 18.58 -4.06
N VAL A 72 -9.19 19.08 -5.20
CA VAL A 72 -7.79 19.16 -5.58
C VAL A 72 -7.33 20.62 -5.52
N SER A 73 -6.28 20.89 -4.77
CA SER A 73 -5.67 22.21 -4.67
C SER A 73 -4.16 22.15 -4.86
N LYS A 74 -3.59 23.21 -5.43
CA LYS A 74 -2.13 23.32 -5.57
C LYS A 74 -1.50 23.58 -4.20
N VAL A 75 -0.35 22.96 -3.92
CA VAL A 75 0.45 23.27 -2.74
C VAL A 75 1.33 24.49 -3.06
N SER A 76 0.94 25.65 -2.52
CA SER A 76 1.60 26.94 -2.81
C SER A 76 2.35 27.52 -1.62
N THR A 77 2.30 26.86 -0.45
CA THR A 77 2.93 27.36 0.78
C THR A 77 3.58 26.20 1.55
N GLY A 78 4.57 26.56 2.39
CA GLY A 78 5.30 25.60 3.23
C GLY A 78 6.47 24.92 2.51
N PRO A 79 7.17 23.99 3.18
CA PRO A 79 8.42 23.40 2.68
C PRO A 79 8.26 22.55 1.41
N ARG A 80 7.03 22.27 1.01
CA ARG A 80 6.72 21.50 -0.21
C ARG A 80 6.06 22.34 -1.31
N ALA A 81 6.04 23.66 -1.15
CA ALA A 81 5.59 24.57 -2.20
C ALA A 81 6.46 24.41 -3.45
N ASP A 82 5.85 24.65 -4.61
CA ASP A 82 6.51 24.65 -5.93
C ASP A 82 7.18 23.33 -6.38
N ARG A 83 6.91 22.22 -5.67
CA ARG A 83 7.34 20.87 -6.06
C ARG A 83 6.39 20.14 -7.03
N GLY A 84 5.43 20.83 -7.59
CA GLY A 84 4.45 20.22 -8.48
C GLY A 84 3.42 19.32 -7.76
N LEU A 85 3.37 19.39 -6.42
CA LEU A 85 2.42 18.62 -5.62
C LEU A 85 1.04 19.25 -5.62
N VAL A 86 0.04 18.39 -5.53
CA VAL A 86 -1.34 18.75 -5.26
C VAL A 86 -1.78 18.15 -3.93
N ARG A 87 -2.69 18.86 -3.26
CA ARG A 87 -3.41 18.33 -2.11
C ARG A 87 -4.76 17.83 -2.59
N VAL A 88 -5.00 16.55 -2.42
CA VAL A 88 -6.26 15.87 -2.75
C VAL A 88 -6.99 15.59 -1.44
N SER A 89 -8.08 16.28 -1.18
CA SER A 89 -8.87 16.15 0.05
C SER A 89 -10.19 15.45 -0.27
N MET A 90 -10.52 14.43 0.53
CA MET A 90 -11.73 13.64 0.36
C MET A 90 -12.28 13.13 1.69
N THR A 91 -13.50 12.65 1.70
CA THR A 91 -14.09 11.95 2.86
C THR A 91 -13.57 10.51 2.94
N GLY A 92 -13.70 9.89 4.12
CA GLY A 92 -13.34 8.48 4.30
C GLY A 92 -14.09 7.54 3.34
N THR A 93 -15.37 7.82 3.05
CA THR A 93 -16.14 7.04 2.07
C THR A 93 -15.54 7.12 0.66
N ASN A 94 -15.07 8.30 0.25
CA ASN A 94 -14.38 8.46 -1.04
C ASN A 94 -13.00 7.81 -1.01
N LEU A 95 -12.30 7.82 0.13
CA LEU A 95 -11.04 7.09 0.28
C LEU A 95 -11.26 5.58 0.13
N VAL A 96 -12.34 5.01 0.68
CA VAL A 96 -12.70 3.60 0.47
C VAL A 96 -12.88 3.30 -1.01
N ALA A 97 -13.60 4.13 -1.75
CA ALA A 97 -13.78 3.95 -3.19
C ALA A 97 -12.44 4.03 -3.94
N TYR A 98 -11.60 4.98 -3.55
CA TYR A 98 -10.26 5.15 -4.14
C TYR A 98 -9.35 3.96 -3.87
N LEU A 99 -9.31 3.45 -2.62
CA LEU A 99 -8.52 2.27 -2.26
C LEU A 99 -8.94 1.01 -3.03
N LYS A 100 -10.24 0.80 -3.22
CA LYS A 100 -10.76 -0.31 -4.03
C LYS A 100 -10.30 -0.21 -5.48
N GLU A 101 -10.32 0.98 -6.05
CA GLU A 101 -9.85 1.21 -7.42
C GLU A 101 -8.34 0.99 -7.53
N LEU A 102 -7.56 1.54 -6.59
CA LEU A 102 -6.11 1.34 -6.53
C LEU A 102 -5.76 -0.14 -6.41
N ASP A 103 -6.41 -0.87 -5.51
CA ASP A 103 -6.18 -2.30 -5.31
C ASP A 103 -6.51 -3.10 -6.57
N SER A 104 -7.67 -2.87 -7.17
CA SER A 104 -8.09 -3.50 -8.43
C SER A 104 -7.11 -3.25 -9.58
N ASN A 105 -6.49 -2.08 -9.63
CA ASN A 105 -5.54 -1.71 -10.67
C ASN A 105 -4.12 -2.21 -10.35
N ALA A 106 -3.74 -2.23 -9.07
CA ALA A 106 -2.45 -2.73 -8.60
C ALA A 106 -2.33 -4.26 -8.70
N HIS A 107 -3.45 -4.97 -8.59
CA HIS A 107 -3.52 -6.43 -8.59
C HIS A 107 -4.49 -6.94 -9.67
N PRO A 108 -4.20 -6.69 -10.96
CA PRO A 108 -5.07 -7.13 -12.03
C PRO A 108 -5.17 -8.67 -12.04
N SER A 109 -6.39 -9.18 -12.02
CA SER A 109 -6.63 -10.62 -12.18
C SER A 109 -6.37 -11.03 -13.63
N SER A 110 -6.08 -12.31 -13.86
CA SER A 110 -5.92 -12.88 -15.20
C SER A 110 -7.16 -12.66 -16.10
N TRP A 111 -8.32 -12.41 -15.52
CA TRP A 111 -9.57 -12.13 -16.22
C TRP A 111 -9.75 -10.66 -16.63
N ASN A 112 -9.11 -9.72 -15.91
CA ASN A 112 -9.27 -8.28 -16.16
C ASN A 112 -8.19 -7.69 -17.06
N GLY A 113 -7.20 -8.49 -17.46
CA GLY A 113 -6.10 -8.03 -18.27
C GLY A 113 -5.15 -7.06 -17.57
N GLU A 114 -4.08 -6.71 -18.27
CA GLU A 114 -3.09 -5.74 -17.78
C GLU A 114 -3.68 -4.31 -17.86
N LYS A 115 -3.59 -3.57 -16.76
CA LYS A 115 -4.05 -2.18 -16.70
C LYS A 115 -2.87 -1.22 -16.87
N LYS A 116 -3.08 -0.13 -17.61
CA LYS A 116 -2.01 0.83 -17.93
C LYS A 116 -1.40 1.53 -16.71
N ASN A 117 -2.15 1.64 -15.63
CA ASN A 117 -1.76 2.37 -14.42
C ASN A 117 -1.40 1.45 -13.24
N THR A 118 -1.12 0.17 -13.48
CA THR A 118 -0.83 -0.82 -12.41
C THR A 118 0.31 -0.37 -11.50
N ALA A 119 1.43 0.10 -12.05
CA ALA A 119 2.57 0.54 -11.26
C ALA A 119 2.26 1.79 -10.43
N ALA A 120 1.59 2.78 -11.01
CA ALA A 120 1.17 3.99 -10.33
C ALA A 120 0.17 3.68 -9.22
N SER A 121 -0.83 2.83 -9.49
CA SER A 121 -1.84 2.43 -8.52
C SER A 121 -1.23 1.68 -7.35
N ARG A 122 -0.30 0.74 -7.60
CA ARG A 122 0.43 0.03 -6.55
C ARG A 122 1.20 1.00 -5.67
N ARG A 123 1.96 1.90 -6.28
CA ARG A 123 2.74 2.90 -5.57
C ARG A 123 1.88 3.78 -4.64
N VAL A 124 0.74 4.26 -5.13
CA VAL A 124 -0.17 5.07 -4.31
C VAL A 124 -0.79 4.23 -3.20
N TYR A 125 -1.22 3.00 -3.50
CA TYR A 125 -1.76 2.08 -2.50
C TYR A 125 -0.75 1.80 -1.38
N ASP A 126 0.49 1.46 -1.75
CA ASP A 126 1.57 1.13 -0.80
C ASP A 126 1.97 2.33 0.07
N ALA A 127 1.83 3.55 -0.44
CA ALA A 127 2.07 4.75 0.34
C ALA A 127 0.92 5.08 1.32
N ILE A 128 -0.33 4.80 0.95
CA ILE A 128 -1.51 5.05 1.77
C ILE A 128 -1.67 3.99 2.87
N ALA A 129 -1.43 2.73 2.55
CA ALA A 129 -1.68 1.59 3.40
C ALA A 129 -1.08 1.72 4.82
N PRO A 130 0.22 2.01 5.01
CA PRO A 130 0.82 2.12 6.34
C PRO A 130 0.25 3.30 7.15
N GLU A 131 -0.17 4.36 6.50
CA GLU A 131 -0.77 5.51 7.20
C GLU A 131 -2.17 5.16 7.73
N ILE A 132 -2.97 4.41 6.94
CA ILE A 132 -4.26 3.89 7.41
C ILE A 132 -4.06 2.87 8.53
N ASP A 133 -3.05 2.00 8.43
CA ASP A 133 -2.78 1.01 9.46
C ASP A 133 -2.48 1.64 10.83
N ARG A 134 -1.90 2.84 10.86
CA ARG A 134 -1.62 3.61 12.08
C ARG A 134 -2.86 4.25 12.71
N ILE A 135 -3.97 4.37 11.99
CA ILE A 135 -5.19 4.97 12.49
C ILE A 135 -5.83 4.03 13.50
N LYS A 136 -6.02 4.53 14.75
CA LYS A 136 -6.52 3.74 15.87
C LYS A 136 -8.00 3.93 16.14
N ALA A 137 -8.58 5.04 15.70
CA ALA A 137 -9.98 5.40 15.96
C ALA A 137 -10.57 6.18 14.78
N ALA A 138 -11.89 6.15 14.67
CA ALA A 138 -12.63 7.03 13.78
C ALA A 138 -12.37 8.50 14.14
N THR A 139 -12.39 9.39 13.15
CA THR A 139 -12.20 10.81 13.35
C THR A 139 -13.52 11.56 13.22
N SER A 140 -13.64 12.68 13.93
CA SER A 140 -14.76 13.60 13.83
C SER A 140 -14.44 14.71 12.80
N PRO A 141 -15.46 15.42 12.27
CA PRO A 141 -15.22 16.56 11.37
C PRO A 141 -14.37 17.68 11.96
N GLU A 142 -14.32 17.79 13.28
CA GLU A 142 -13.53 18.78 14.03
C GLU A 142 -12.07 18.35 14.20
N ASP A 143 -11.78 17.06 14.06
CA ASP A 143 -10.40 16.55 14.16
C ASP A 143 -9.57 17.00 12.97
N PRO A 144 -8.26 17.21 13.16
CA PRO A 144 -7.35 17.45 12.04
C PRO A 144 -7.39 16.26 11.07
N ALA A 145 -7.60 16.56 9.79
CA ALA A 145 -7.58 15.51 8.76
C ALA A 145 -6.17 14.88 8.69
N PRO A 146 -6.06 13.54 8.75
CA PRO A 146 -4.80 12.88 8.48
C PRO A 146 -4.24 13.32 7.12
N GLU A 147 -2.93 13.59 7.06
CA GLU A 147 -2.23 13.96 5.83
C GLU A 147 -1.25 12.86 5.44
N ILE A 148 -1.46 12.29 4.28
CA ILE A 148 -0.60 11.26 3.67
C ILE A 148 0.26 11.94 2.61
N VAL A 149 1.58 11.74 2.68
CA VAL A 149 2.51 12.41 1.77
C VAL A 149 3.18 11.39 0.86
N ILE A 150 2.98 11.57 -0.45
CA ILE A 150 3.65 10.83 -1.51
C ILE A 150 4.52 11.83 -2.25
N ASP A 151 5.75 12.03 -1.78
CA ASP A 151 6.69 13.00 -2.32
C ASP A 151 7.94 12.26 -2.82
N ASP A 152 8.18 12.30 -4.13
CA ASP A 152 9.32 11.64 -4.76
C ASP A 152 10.53 12.54 -4.86
N THR A 153 10.38 13.80 -4.54
CA THR A 153 11.50 14.72 -4.55
C THR A 153 12.35 14.43 -3.32
N ILE A 154 13.49 13.79 -3.54
CA ILE A 154 14.52 13.62 -2.53
C ILE A 154 14.91 15.05 -2.10
N PRO A 155 14.85 15.41 -0.80
CA PRO A 155 15.39 16.67 -0.34
C PRO A 155 16.84 16.72 -0.77
N GLU A 156 17.26 17.77 -1.49
CA GLU A 156 18.68 18.03 -1.67
C GLU A 156 19.28 18.12 -0.28
N GLN A 157 20.16 17.18 0.03
CA GLN A 157 20.92 17.22 1.26
C GLN A 157 21.91 18.38 1.11
N GLY A 158 21.55 19.52 1.73
CA GLY A 158 22.45 20.67 1.86
C GLY A 158 23.55 20.39 2.88
#